data_f226e71845f3fb18b501c309684d9a96
#
_entry.id   f226e71845f3fb18b501c309684d9a96
#
_cell.length_a   1.000
_cell.length_b   1.000
_cell.length_c   1.000
_cell.angle_alpha   90.00
_cell.angle_beta   90.00
_cell.angle_gamma   90.00
#
_symmetry.space_group_name_H-M   'P 1'
#
loop_
_entity.id
_entity.type
_entity.pdbx_description
1 polymer ?
#
loop_
_entity_poly.entity_id
_entity_poly.type
_entity_poly.pdbx_seq_one_letter_code
_entity_poly.pdbx_strand_id
1 'polypeptide(L)'
;MIITAFPVGFFAGYFGIGGGLISVPVLFFIFETADVDKSYLMHLSVGTAFSITIFTAFVSVMTHRKHKAVDTNILKTYGLFVIFGVLLGTYMAALLNTKSLVLFFAVVVYFFGGYLLLVKQELKKNKKFKFLPRATFGFISGFISAPMGITGAMMNVPILRYFGYPISRATVSYTHLTLPTNREV
;
A
#
# COMPACT_ATOMS: atom_id res chain seq x y z
N MET A 1 -15.17 -10.89 14.76
CA MET A 1 -14.80 -10.03 13.62
C MET A 1 -14.82 -8.53 13.93
N ILE A 2 -15.89 -7.95 14.48
CA ILE A 2 -15.95 -6.49 14.76
C ILE A 2 -14.90 -6.05 15.78
N ILE A 3 -14.68 -6.85 16.82
CA ILE A 3 -13.73 -6.57 17.91
C ILE A 3 -12.27 -6.51 17.40
N THR A 4 -11.92 -7.29 16.37
CA THR A 4 -10.59 -7.30 15.78
C THR A 4 -10.41 -6.21 14.72
N ALA A 5 -11.48 -5.79 14.06
CA ALA A 5 -11.43 -4.77 13.01
C ALA A 5 -11.05 -3.39 13.54
N PHE A 6 -11.52 -3.02 14.74
CA PHE A 6 -11.25 -1.72 15.35
C PHE A 6 -9.74 -1.51 15.65
N PRO A 7 -9.06 -2.38 16.40
CA PRO A 7 -7.63 -2.22 16.65
C PRO A 7 -6.81 -2.31 15.35
N VAL A 8 -7.15 -3.19 14.42
CA VAL A 8 -6.44 -3.26 13.11
C VAL A 8 -6.57 -1.96 12.34
N GLY A 9 -7.77 -1.38 12.26
CA GLY A 9 -7.99 -0.09 11.60
C GLY A 9 -7.27 1.07 12.29
N PHE A 10 -7.27 1.08 13.61
CA PHE A 10 -6.58 2.09 14.42
C PHE A 10 -5.07 2.05 14.19
N PHE A 11 -4.44 0.89 14.34
CA PHE A 11 -2.99 0.75 14.12
C PHE A 11 -2.59 0.98 12.67
N ALA A 12 -3.37 0.50 11.71
CA ALA A 12 -3.12 0.76 10.30
C ALA A 12 -3.15 2.26 9.96
N GLY A 13 -4.09 3.00 10.56
CA GLY A 13 -4.19 4.45 10.44
C GLY A 13 -3.05 5.18 11.16
N TYR A 14 -2.76 4.79 12.40
CA TYR A 14 -1.72 5.41 13.22
C TYR A 14 -0.32 5.29 12.60
N PHE A 15 0.04 4.12 12.11
CA PHE A 15 1.34 3.90 11.47
C PHE A 15 1.39 4.38 10.01
N GLY A 16 0.27 4.70 9.39
CA GLY A 16 0.21 5.14 7.99
C GLY A 16 0.72 4.09 6.98
N ILE A 17 0.78 2.81 7.39
CA ILE A 17 1.36 1.71 6.60
C ILE A 17 0.36 1.18 5.55
N GLY A 18 -0.90 1.64 5.63
CA GLY A 18 -2.00 1.10 4.84
C GLY A 18 -2.58 -0.18 5.46
N GLY A 19 -3.90 -0.32 5.38
CA GLY A 19 -4.63 -1.41 6.06
C GLY A 19 -4.14 -2.81 5.70
N GLY A 20 -3.72 -3.05 4.45
CA GLY A 20 -3.40 -4.38 3.94
C GLY A 20 -2.27 -5.11 4.68
N LEU A 21 -1.25 -4.39 5.14
CA LEU A 21 -0.10 -5.02 5.81
C LEU A 21 -0.48 -5.74 7.12
N ILE A 22 -1.45 -5.19 7.84
CA ILE A 22 -1.94 -5.76 9.10
C ILE A 22 -3.17 -6.64 8.85
N SER A 23 -4.08 -6.20 7.98
CA SER A 23 -5.33 -6.93 7.75
C SER A 23 -5.14 -8.27 7.03
N VAL A 24 -4.18 -8.40 6.11
CA VAL A 24 -3.95 -9.66 5.40
C VAL A 24 -3.52 -10.79 6.35
N PRO A 25 -2.50 -10.64 7.21
CA PRO A 25 -2.16 -11.68 8.19
C PRO A 25 -3.30 -11.98 9.18
N VAL A 26 -4.01 -10.95 9.64
CA VAL A 26 -5.14 -11.13 10.56
C VAL A 26 -6.29 -11.91 9.89
N LEU A 27 -6.62 -11.56 8.65
CA LEU A 27 -7.63 -12.28 7.87
C LEU A 27 -7.21 -13.72 7.58
N PHE A 28 -5.93 -13.92 7.25
CA PHE A 28 -5.39 -15.25 7.05
C PHE A 28 -5.61 -16.14 8.27
N PHE A 29 -5.27 -15.63 9.46
CA PHE A 29 -5.47 -16.35 10.72
C PHE A 29 -6.96 -16.59 11.01
N ILE A 30 -7.83 -15.61 10.78
CA ILE A 30 -9.29 -15.76 10.96
C ILE A 30 -9.84 -16.83 10.01
N PHE A 31 -9.45 -16.85 8.75
CA PHE A 31 -9.93 -17.82 7.79
C PHE A 31 -9.37 -19.21 8.05
N GLU A 32 -8.14 -19.31 8.55
CA GLU A 32 -7.55 -20.58 8.98
C GLU A 32 -8.33 -21.19 10.16
N THR A 33 -8.70 -20.37 11.16
CA THR A 33 -9.53 -20.82 12.30
C THR A 33 -10.97 -21.10 11.93
N ALA A 34 -11.45 -20.57 10.80
CA ALA A 34 -12.80 -20.83 10.28
C ALA A 34 -12.85 -22.06 9.32
N ASP A 35 -11.81 -22.89 9.30
CA ASP A 35 -11.70 -24.08 8.47
C ASP A 35 -11.89 -23.85 6.95
N VAL A 36 -11.49 -22.68 6.46
CA VAL A 36 -11.46 -22.40 5.03
C VAL A 36 -10.38 -23.23 4.35
N ASP A 37 -10.67 -23.70 3.13
CA ASP A 37 -9.72 -24.51 2.35
C ASP A 37 -8.34 -23.85 2.25
N LYS A 38 -7.33 -24.58 2.70
CA LYS A 38 -5.93 -24.13 2.75
C LYS A 38 -5.37 -23.72 1.39
N SER A 39 -5.95 -24.24 0.31
CA SER A 39 -5.53 -23.91 -1.05
C SER A 39 -5.79 -22.45 -1.41
N TYR A 40 -6.84 -21.84 -0.85
CA TYR A 40 -7.31 -20.49 -1.18
C TYR A 40 -7.15 -19.46 -0.05
N LEU A 41 -6.65 -19.87 1.11
CA LEU A 41 -6.57 -19.02 2.32
C LEU A 41 -5.94 -17.66 2.03
N MET A 42 -4.76 -17.64 1.40
CA MET A 42 -4.06 -16.38 1.13
C MET A 42 -4.79 -15.54 0.08
N HIS A 43 -5.38 -16.17 -0.94
CA HIS A 43 -6.15 -15.47 -1.97
C HIS A 43 -7.38 -14.78 -1.39
N LEU A 44 -8.11 -15.46 -0.51
CA LEU A 44 -9.27 -14.90 0.20
C LEU A 44 -8.86 -13.76 1.12
N SER A 45 -7.75 -13.92 1.84
CA SER A 45 -7.23 -12.89 2.74
C SER A 45 -6.84 -11.61 1.97
N VAL A 46 -6.13 -11.76 0.87
CA VAL A 46 -5.73 -10.65 -0.02
C VAL A 46 -6.96 -10.01 -0.68
N GLY A 47 -7.87 -10.82 -1.22
CA GLY A 47 -9.10 -10.31 -1.86
C GLY A 47 -10.00 -9.55 -0.90
N THR A 48 -10.16 -10.06 0.33
CA THR A 48 -10.93 -9.38 1.38
C THR A 48 -10.26 -8.07 1.82
N ALA A 49 -8.94 -8.08 1.99
CA ALA A 49 -8.17 -6.87 2.30
C ALA A 49 -8.31 -5.81 1.19
N PHE A 50 -8.29 -6.20 -0.07
CA PHE A 50 -8.56 -5.28 -1.19
C PHE A 50 -9.97 -4.71 -1.15
N SER A 51 -10.98 -5.52 -0.87
CA SER A 51 -12.36 -5.07 -0.77
C SER A 51 -12.52 -3.99 0.32
N ILE A 52 -11.93 -4.22 1.49
CA ILE A 52 -11.89 -3.22 2.58
C ILE A 52 -11.15 -1.96 2.12
N THR A 53 -10.04 -2.15 1.40
CA THR A 53 -9.22 -1.04 0.91
C THR A 53 -9.96 -0.15 -0.09
N ILE A 54 -10.82 -0.69 -0.95
CA ILE A 54 -11.62 0.11 -1.88
C ILE A 54 -12.50 1.12 -1.12
N PHE A 55 -13.21 0.68 -0.08
CA PHE A 55 -14.06 1.56 0.73
C PHE A 55 -13.23 2.61 1.48
N THR A 56 -12.17 2.18 2.13
CA THR A 56 -11.30 3.10 2.86
C THR A 56 -10.59 4.08 1.94
N ALA A 57 -10.18 3.66 0.72
CA ALA A 57 -9.62 4.52 -0.31
C ALA A 57 -10.60 5.60 -0.77
N PHE A 58 -11.84 5.24 -0.98
CA PHE A 58 -12.87 6.17 -1.40
C PHE A 58 -13.07 7.29 -0.36
N VAL A 59 -13.25 6.93 0.91
CA VAL A 59 -13.42 7.90 2.01
C VAL A 59 -12.19 8.82 2.13
N SER A 60 -11.00 8.27 2.00
CA SER A 60 -9.77 9.03 2.08
C SER A 60 -9.62 10.03 0.92
N VAL A 61 -9.85 9.59 -0.32
CA VAL A 61 -9.80 10.48 -1.49
C VAL A 61 -10.76 11.65 -1.31
N MET A 62 -11.98 11.40 -0.81
CA MET A 62 -12.95 12.46 -0.54
C MET A 62 -12.43 13.46 0.49
N THR A 63 -11.82 12.98 1.56
CA THR A 63 -11.26 13.83 2.63
C THR A 63 -10.09 14.67 2.11
N HIS A 64 -9.15 14.04 1.41
CA HIS A 64 -7.96 14.72 0.91
C HIS A 64 -8.24 15.70 -0.24
N ARG A 65 -9.27 15.42 -1.04
CA ARG A 65 -9.71 16.37 -2.08
C ARG A 65 -10.19 17.70 -1.48
N LYS A 66 -10.84 17.66 -0.30
CA LYS A 66 -11.24 18.88 0.43
C LYS A 66 -10.03 19.73 0.84
N HIS A 67 -8.90 19.12 1.13
CA HIS A 67 -7.68 19.79 1.55
C HIS A 67 -6.72 20.17 0.41
N LYS A 68 -7.14 20.06 -0.87
CA LYS A 68 -6.34 20.37 -2.08
C LYS A 68 -4.95 19.71 -2.09
N ALA A 69 -4.80 18.58 -1.41
CA ALA A 69 -3.52 17.90 -1.23
C ALA A 69 -3.17 16.92 -2.38
N VAL A 70 -4.07 16.74 -3.34
CA VAL A 70 -3.92 15.80 -4.46
C VAL A 70 -3.23 16.48 -5.64
N ASP A 71 -2.04 16.04 -6.01
CA ASP A 71 -1.38 16.43 -7.25
C ASP A 71 -1.90 15.58 -8.42
N THR A 72 -2.83 16.14 -9.18
CA THR A 72 -3.50 15.45 -10.30
C THR A 72 -2.55 15.04 -11.42
N ASN A 73 -1.43 15.73 -11.59
CA ASN A 73 -0.46 15.43 -12.66
C ASN A 73 0.34 14.17 -12.33
N ILE A 74 0.71 14.00 -11.06
CA ILE A 74 1.34 12.76 -10.59
C ILE A 74 0.34 11.62 -10.64
N LEU A 75 -0.89 11.86 -10.18
CA LEU A 75 -1.92 10.84 -10.16
C LEU A 75 -2.21 10.27 -11.55
N LYS A 76 -2.32 11.12 -12.57
CA LYS A 76 -2.56 10.68 -13.95
C LYS A 76 -1.41 9.90 -14.55
N THR A 77 -0.18 10.33 -14.34
CA THR A 77 0.99 9.70 -14.98
C THR A 77 1.50 8.49 -14.20
N TYR A 78 1.70 8.64 -12.91
CA TYR A 78 2.20 7.55 -12.06
C TYR A 78 1.10 6.49 -11.79
N GLY A 79 -0.13 6.95 -11.50
CA GLY A 79 -1.27 6.09 -11.19
C GLY A 79 -1.63 5.14 -12.33
N LEU A 80 -1.51 5.58 -13.58
CA LEU A 80 -1.76 4.73 -14.74
C LEU A 80 -0.82 3.51 -14.76
N PHE A 81 0.47 3.72 -14.52
CA PHE A 81 1.45 2.62 -14.48
C PHE A 81 1.27 1.72 -13.25
N VAL A 82 0.82 2.28 -12.12
CA VAL A 82 0.43 1.49 -10.95
C VAL A 82 -0.72 0.57 -11.31
N ILE A 83 -1.76 1.04 -12.01
CA ILE A 83 -2.90 0.22 -12.45
C ILE A 83 -2.43 -0.96 -13.32
N PHE A 84 -1.58 -0.71 -14.32
CA PHE A 84 -1.02 -1.78 -15.13
C PHE A 84 -0.22 -2.77 -14.30
N GLY A 85 0.60 -2.29 -13.35
CA GLY A 85 1.33 -3.13 -12.42
C GLY A 85 0.39 -3.99 -11.56
N VAL A 86 -0.67 -3.40 -11.02
CA VAL A 86 -1.68 -4.12 -10.21
C VAL A 86 -2.37 -5.21 -11.04
N LEU A 87 -2.80 -4.92 -12.25
CA LEU A 87 -3.45 -5.91 -13.11
C LEU A 87 -2.56 -7.14 -13.37
N LEU A 88 -1.29 -6.90 -13.73
CA LEU A 88 -0.33 -7.98 -13.94
C LEU A 88 0.04 -8.70 -12.63
N GLY A 89 0.22 -7.97 -11.53
CA GLY A 89 0.50 -8.53 -10.22
C GLY A 89 -0.64 -9.40 -9.70
N THR A 90 -1.89 -8.98 -9.91
CA THR A 90 -3.08 -9.78 -9.55
C THR A 90 -3.17 -11.05 -10.41
N TYR A 91 -2.91 -10.94 -11.72
CA TYR A 91 -2.86 -12.10 -12.59
C TYR A 91 -1.78 -13.10 -12.15
N MET A 92 -0.57 -12.64 -11.83
CA MET A 92 0.50 -13.49 -11.28
C MET A 92 0.09 -14.12 -9.94
N ALA A 93 -0.56 -13.36 -9.06
CA ALA A 93 -1.03 -13.88 -7.78
C ALA A 93 -2.04 -15.01 -7.96
N ALA A 94 -2.92 -14.92 -8.96
CA ALA A 94 -3.90 -15.97 -9.25
C ALA A 94 -3.26 -17.29 -9.71
N LEU A 95 -2.06 -17.24 -10.27
CA LEU A 95 -1.31 -18.43 -10.72
C LEU A 95 -0.49 -19.09 -9.59
N LEU A 96 -0.26 -18.36 -8.48
CA LEU A 96 0.54 -18.84 -7.37
C LEU A 96 -0.33 -19.60 -6.36
N ASN A 97 0.23 -20.63 -5.74
CA ASN A 97 -0.43 -21.29 -4.62
C ASN A 97 -0.29 -20.48 -3.32
N THR A 98 -1.12 -20.79 -2.32
CA THR A 98 -1.13 -20.12 -1.01
C THR A 98 0.25 -20.06 -0.37
N LYS A 99 1.04 -21.14 -0.41
CA LYS A 99 2.39 -21.18 0.18
C LYS A 99 3.34 -20.19 -0.48
N SER A 100 3.32 -20.12 -1.82
CA SER A 100 4.16 -19.19 -2.57
C SER A 100 3.76 -17.74 -2.33
N LEU A 101 2.45 -17.46 -2.20
CA LEU A 101 1.97 -16.12 -1.86
C LEU A 101 2.38 -15.70 -0.44
N VAL A 102 2.30 -16.59 0.55
CA VAL A 102 2.75 -16.34 1.92
C VAL A 102 4.26 -16.06 1.95
N LEU A 103 5.04 -16.89 1.24
CA LEU A 103 6.50 -16.68 1.15
C LEU A 103 6.82 -15.34 0.48
N PHE A 104 6.17 -15.02 -0.64
CA PHE A 104 6.33 -13.75 -1.33
C PHE A 104 6.01 -12.57 -0.41
N PHE A 105 4.89 -12.62 0.31
CA PHE A 105 4.49 -11.63 1.30
C PHE A 105 5.57 -11.44 2.37
N ALA A 106 6.03 -12.53 2.98
CA ALA A 106 7.04 -12.50 4.02
C ALA A 106 8.35 -11.87 3.52
N VAL A 107 8.88 -12.32 2.38
CA VAL A 107 10.13 -11.81 1.80
C VAL A 107 10.04 -10.30 1.53
N VAL A 108 8.94 -9.85 0.93
CA VAL A 108 8.77 -8.43 0.61
C VAL A 108 8.62 -7.60 1.89
N VAL A 109 7.88 -8.06 2.90
CA VAL A 109 7.73 -7.35 4.18
C VAL A 109 9.08 -7.26 4.90
N TYR A 110 9.86 -8.34 4.96
CA TYR A 110 11.20 -8.32 5.57
C TYR A 110 12.14 -7.38 4.84
N PHE A 111 12.14 -7.42 3.51
CA PHE A 111 13.01 -6.56 2.69
C PHE A 111 12.67 -5.07 2.89
N PHE A 112 11.39 -4.70 2.76
CA PHE A 112 10.99 -3.30 2.93
C PHE A 112 11.04 -2.85 4.39
N GLY A 113 10.70 -3.71 5.34
CA GLY A 113 10.85 -3.43 6.77
C GLY A 113 12.32 -3.17 7.13
N GLY A 114 13.23 -4.03 6.69
CA GLY A 114 14.67 -3.83 6.86
C GLY A 114 15.18 -2.57 6.17
N TYR A 115 14.74 -2.30 4.95
CA TYR A 115 15.08 -1.08 4.22
C TYR A 115 14.64 0.18 4.98
N LEU A 116 13.42 0.22 5.50
CA LEU A 116 12.90 1.38 6.24
C LEU A 116 13.62 1.60 7.57
N LEU A 117 14.08 0.53 8.23
CA LEU A 117 14.84 0.62 9.48
C LEU A 117 16.28 1.10 9.26
N LEU A 118 16.93 0.63 8.19
CA LEU A 118 18.35 0.88 7.96
C LEU A 118 18.64 2.17 7.18
N VAL A 119 17.72 2.58 6.31
CA VAL A 119 17.94 3.75 5.45
C VAL A 119 17.34 4.99 6.07
N LYS A 120 18.20 5.92 6.49
CA LYS A 120 17.78 7.28 6.83
C LYS A 120 17.19 7.95 5.58
N GLN A 121 15.89 8.20 5.63
CA GLN A 121 15.17 8.84 4.53
C GLN A 121 15.44 10.35 4.52
N GLU A 122 16.55 10.75 3.92
CA GLU A 122 16.83 12.16 3.69
C GLU A 122 16.00 12.69 2.50
N LEU A 123 15.39 13.86 2.69
CA LEU A 123 14.76 14.61 1.60
C LEU A 123 15.86 15.09 0.65
N LYS A 124 16.10 14.39 -0.44
CA LYS A 124 16.96 14.90 -1.51
C LYS A 124 16.19 15.96 -2.28
N LYS A 125 16.47 17.24 -1.95
CA LYS A 125 15.90 18.40 -2.65
C LYS A 125 16.22 18.31 -4.15
N ASN A 126 15.15 18.41 -4.99
CA ASN A 126 15.22 18.73 -6.42
C ASN A 126 15.67 17.66 -7.43
N LYS A 127 15.31 16.40 -7.29
CA LYS A 127 15.32 15.53 -8.46
C LYS A 127 13.99 15.65 -9.22
N LYS A 128 14.03 16.17 -10.44
CA LYS A 128 12.85 16.18 -11.32
C LYS A 128 12.39 14.74 -11.54
N PHE A 129 11.17 14.44 -11.09
CA PHE A 129 10.55 13.13 -11.30
C PHE A 129 10.12 13.01 -12.78
N LYS A 130 11.07 12.61 -13.63
CA LYS A 130 10.87 12.46 -15.07
C LYS A 130 9.85 11.36 -15.38
N PHE A 131 9.35 11.32 -16.61
CA PHE A 131 8.34 10.35 -17.06
C PHE A 131 8.79 8.88 -16.89
N LEU A 132 10.00 8.56 -17.32
CA LEU A 132 10.53 7.19 -17.28
C LEU A 132 10.64 6.62 -15.87
N PRO A 133 11.23 7.29 -14.86
CA PRO A 133 11.16 6.83 -13.47
C PRO A 133 9.73 6.72 -12.92
N ARG A 134 8.80 7.58 -13.34
CA ARG A 134 7.39 7.45 -12.94
C ARG A 134 6.77 6.15 -13.44
N ALA A 135 7.02 5.81 -14.70
CA ALA A 135 6.51 4.59 -15.30
C ALA A 135 7.07 3.35 -14.61
N THR A 136 8.40 3.25 -14.47
CA THR A 136 9.05 2.07 -13.89
C THR A 136 8.70 1.86 -12.43
N PHE A 137 8.84 2.88 -11.59
CA PHE A 137 8.53 2.77 -10.16
C PHE A 137 7.03 2.58 -9.90
N GLY A 138 6.16 3.22 -10.70
CA GLY A 138 4.72 3.01 -10.61
C GLY A 138 4.34 1.57 -10.94
N PHE A 139 4.85 1.04 -12.05
CA PHE A 139 4.61 -0.34 -12.45
C PHE A 139 5.11 -1.35 -11.41
N ILE A 140 6.36 -1.24 -10.96
CA ILE A 140 6.96 -2.13 -9.96
C ILE A 140 6.17 -2.08 -8.65
N SER A 141 5.81 -0.87 -8.20
CA SER A 141 5.02 -0.70 -6.98
C SER A 141 3.66 -1.37 -7.09
N GLY A 142 2.93 -1.21 -8.19
CA GLY A 142 1.65 -1.87 -8.42
C GLY A 142 1.79 -3.38 -8.50
N PHE A 143 2.79 -3.86 -9.23
CA PHE A 143 3.04 -5.29 -9.44
C PHE A 143 3.36 -6.04 -8.13
N ILE A 144 4.19 -5.45 -7.27
CA ILE A 144 4.57 -6.08 -5.99
C ILE A 144 3.44 -5.95 -4.96
N SER A 145 2.76 -4.81 -4.89
CA SER A 145 1.72 -4.59 -3.87
C SER A 145 0.44 -5.39 -4.12
N ALA A 146 0.12 -5.76 -5.36
CA ALA A 146 -1.08 -6.50 -5.68
C ALA A 146 -1.14 -7.91 -5.04
N PRO A 147 -0.11 -8.78 -5.19
CA PRO A 147 -0.12 -10.09 -4.53
C PRO A 147 -0.12 -10.02 -3.00
N MET A 148 0.29 -8.89 -2.45
CA MET A 148 0.34 -8.67 -1.00
C MET A 148 -0.97 -8.16 -0.40
N GLY A 149 -1.93 -7.72 -1.20
CA GLY A 149 -3.14 -7.06 -0.70
C GLY A 149 -2.87 -5.69 -0.04
N ILE A 150 -1.75 -5.05 -0.38
CA ILE A 150 -1.30 -3.79 0.21
C ILE A 150 -1.55 -2.65 -0.77
N THR A 151 -1.90 -1.47 -0.26
CA THR A 151 -2.19 -0.27 -1.06
C THR A 151 -0.96 0.37 -1.74
N GLY A 152 0.19 -0.25 -1.67
CA GLY A 152 1.44 0.30 -2.22
C GLY A 152 2.04 1.46 -1.43
N ALA A 153 1.41 1.92 -0.35
CA ALA A 153 1.91 3.03 0.45
C ALA A 153 3.33 2.79 0.97
N MET A 154 3.61 1.57 1.39
CA MET A 154 4.92 1.15 1.90
C MET A 154 6.05 1.38 0.90
N MET A 155 5.78 1.24 -0.40
CA MET A 155 6.75 1.45 -1.48
C MET A 155 6.70 2.88 -2.03
N ASN A 156 5.50 3.42 -2.19
CA ASN A 156 5.31 4.70 -2.87
C ASN A 156 5.77 5.88 -2.02
N VAL A 157 5.60 5.82 -0.68
CA VAL A 157 6.04 6.89 0.21
C VAL A 157 7.55 7.12 0.14
N PRO A 158 8.43 6.11 0.31
CA PRO A 158 9.88 6.30 0.18
C PRO A 158 10.30 6.72 -1.25
N ILE A 159 9.66 6.19 -2.29
CA ILE A 159 9.95 6.57 -3.68
C ILE A 159 9.65 8.06 -3.90
N LEU A 160 8.47 8.54 -3.53
CA LEU A 160 8.10 9.94 -3.72
C LEU A 160 8.95 10.89 -2.87
N ARG A 161 9.30 10.49 -1.63
CA ARG A 161 10.24 11.24 -0.80
C ARG A 161 11.62 11.37 -1.44
N TYR A 162 12.13 10.31 -2.04
CA TYR A 162 13.40 10.36 -2.76
C TYR A 162 13.38 11.40 -3.89
N PHE A 163 12.23 11.64 -4.52
CA PHE A 163 12.04 12.68 -5.54
C PHE A 163 11.66 14.06 -4.96
N GLY A 164 11.69 14.24 -3.63
CA GLY A 164 11.49 15.53 -2.97
C GLY A 164 10.04 15.92 -2.73
N TYR A 165 9.09 14.98 -2.82
CA TYR A 165 7.69 15.25 -2.45
C TYR A 165 7.53 15.18 -0.94
N PRO A 166 6.86 16.18 -0.30
CA PRO A 166 6.60 16.16 1.13
C PRO A 166 5.72 14.97 1.52
N ILE A 167 5.90 14.45 2.74
CA ILE A 167 5.20 13.26 3.23
C ILE A 167 3.69 13.39 3.07
N SER A 168 3.12 14.55 3.40
CA SER A 168 1.69 14.83 3.24
C SER A 168 1.19 14.59 1.82
N ARG A 169 1.93 15.03 0.79
CA ARG A 169 1.56 14.78 -0.61
C ARG A 169 1.86 13.35 -1.06
N ALA A 170 2.94 12.75 -0.55
CA ALA A 170 3.29 11.36 -0.87
C ALA A 170 2.28 10.37 -0.30
N THR A 171 1.83 10.57 0.94
CA THR A 171 0.85 9.73 1.61
C THR A 171 -0.55 9.91 1.00
N VAL A 172 -0.92 11.14 0.68
CA VAL A 172 -2.23 11.48 0.10
C VAL A 172 -2.43 10.95 -1.30
N SER A 173 -1.36 10.86 -2.09
CA SER A 173 -1.46 10.31 -3.44
C SER A 173 -1.79 8.81 -3.45
N TYR A 174 -1.63 8.10 -2.32
CA TYR A 174 -1.74 6.64 -2.32
C TYR A 174 -2.54 6.03 -1.19
N THR A 175 -2.63 6.62 -0.01
CA THR A 175 -3.48 6.13 1.09
C THR A 175 -3.62 7.14 2.23
N HIS A 176 -4.75 7.28 2.69
CA HIS A 176 -5.37 7.28 3.99
C HIS A 176 -4.62 7.88 5.17
N LEU A 177 -5.23 8.92 5.72
CA LEU A 177 -5.23 9.26 7.13
C LEU A 177 -3.88 9.19 7.83
N THR A 178 -3.07 10.19 7.61
CA THR A 178 -2.35 10.77 8.73
C THR A 178 -3.05 12.07 9.08
N LEU A 179 -3.60 12.10 10.28
CA LEU A 179 -4.04 13.32 10.93
C LEU A 179 -2.95 14.40 10.74
N PRO A 180 -3.30 15.66 10.52
CA PRO A 180 -2.34 16.74 10.42
C PRO A 180 -1.79 17.01 11.83
N THR A 181 -0.82 16.23 12.25
CA THR A 181 0.07 16.58 13.33
C THR A 181 1.33 17.05 12.69
N ASN A 182 1.35 18.29 12.30
CA ASN A 182 2.41 19.26 12.50
C ASN A 182 2.14 20.44 11.59
N ARG A 183 1.59 21.47 12.16
CA ARG A 183 1.92 22.83 11.78
C ARG A 183 3.43 22.96 12.03
N GLU A 184 4.22 22.90 11.00
CA GLU A 184 5.52 23.54 11.03
C GLU A 184 5.32 24.91 10.41
N VAL A 185 5.57 25.89 11.26
CA VAL A 185 5.74 27.31 11.02
C VAL A 185 6.83 27.56 9.98
#